data_4c1c20912cf5aa74f90207fe6275e174
#
_entry.id   4c1c20912cf5aa74f90207fe6275e174
#
_cell.length_a   1.000
_cell.length_b   1.000
_cell.length_c   1.000
_cell.angle_alpha   90.00
_cell.angle_beta   90.00
_cell.angle_gamma   90.00
#
_symmetry.space_group_name_H-M   'P 1'
#
loop_
_entity.id
_entity.type
_entity.pdbx_description
1 polymer ?
#
loop_
_entity_poly.entity_id
_entity_poly.type
_entity_poly.pdbx_seq_one_letter_code
_entity_poly.pdbx_strand_id
1 'polypeptide(L)'
;MAEISWDAISTFIGERFTIVLLCLNFVVALTIIFLERRNPSATLAWIMILILLPVFGIIIYIFLGQNFTKAKMFRMSKSEQMVTTNSLLNQKKAMDEGTFDYASKEGAKWKDLVMFNHNYAAAYYTKDNEVEIFSDGREFFKKYVDDIRKAKKSIKVQYFIVKSDFFGKYILNELVEKAKEGVEVRFLMDALGSRTMTAGRLKEFEEAGGKYALFFPPRFKYLTLKLNYRNHRKVTIIDEKIGYTGGFNVAKEYIGKKKKFGYWRDTHLRIEGDAVNDLNIRFLLDWRFASHEKVDIEPVKLFKPDKVHKNEMGRGAAMQVVSSGPDTAKQEIKAAFMKIIANAKKYIYIQTPYFVLDESFKDALTIAAHSGGGCQGHDT
;
A
#
# COMPACT_ATOMS: atom_id res chain seq x y z
N MET A 1 -46.88 45.13 25.73
CA MET A 1 -46.15 44.12 24.92
C MET A 1 -44.66 44.44 25.02
N ALA A 2 -43.88 43.61 25.63
CA ALA A 2 -42.44 43.87 25.76
C ALA A 2 -41.78 43.68 24.37
N GLU A 3 -41.20 44.72 23.83
CA GLU A 3 -40.38 44.66 22.63
C GLU A 3 -39.14 43.81 22.95
N ILE A 4 -39.06 42.62 22.41
CA ILE A 4 -37.86 41.78 22.49
C ILE A 4 -36.80 42.49 21.62
N SER A 5 -35.77 43.03 22.27
CA SER A 5 -34.70 43.75 21.56
C SER A 5 -33.88 42.74 20.67
N TRP A 6 -33.39 43.22 19.53
CA TRP A 6 -32.50 42.45 18.68
C TRP A 6 -31.26 41.93 19.41
N ASP A 7 -30.78 42.65 20.42
CA ASP A 7 -29.66 42.26 21.28
C ASP A 7 -29.98 41.04 22.13
N ALA A 8 -31.21 40.96 22.69
CA ALA A 8 -31.64 39.80 23.46
C ALA A 8 -31.78 38.54 22.58
N ILE A 9 -32.27 38.71 21.34
CA ILE A 9 -32.38 37.61 20.38
C ILE A 9 -30.99 37.14 19.95
N SER A 10 -30.08 38.06 19.62
CA SER A 10 -28.72 37.74 19.19
C SER A 10 -27.91 37.03 20.28
N THR A 11 -28.03 37.48 21.52
CA THR A 11 -27.41 36.88 22.71
C THR A 11 -27.95 35.44 22.94
N PHE A 12 -29.28 35.29 22.88
CA PHE A 12 -29.92 33.97 23.05
C PHE A 12 -29.50 32.98 21.97
N ILE A 13 -29.46 33.42 20.71
CA ILE A 13 -28.97 32.57 19.58
C ILE A 13 -27.50 32.24 19.77
N GLY A 14 -26.66 33.20 20.16
CA GLY A 14 -25.23 33.00 20.40
C GLY A 14 -24.96 32.00 21.54
N GLU A 15 -25.67 32.09 22.65
CA GLU A 15 -25.56 31.15 23.78
C GLU A 15 -25.97 29.72 23.36
N ARG A 16 -27.10 29.58 22.65
CA ARG A 16 -27.56 28.28 22.16
C ARG A 16 -26.59 27.68 21.19
N PHE A 17 -26.05 28.46 20.24
CA PHE A 17 -25.02 28.01 19.30
C PHE A 17 -23.77 27.54 20.05
N THR A 18 -23.32 28.29 21.04
CA THR A 18 -22.13 27.92 21.84
C THR A 18 -22.35 26.62 22.60
N ILE A 19 -23.52 26.43 23.22
CA ILE A 19 -23.84 25.17 23.91
C ILE A 19 -23.85 23.99 22.95
N VAL A 20 -24.48 24.10 21.77
CA VAL A 20 -24.52 23.04 20.77
C VAL A 20 -23.11 22.71 20.28
N LEU A 21 -22.30 23.75 20.06
CA LEU A 21 -20.90 23.55 19.63
C LEU A 21 -20.06 22.84 20.69
N LEU A 22 -20.20 23.19 21.96
CA LEU A 22 -19.50 22.50 23.05
C LEU A 22 -19.95 21.06 23.20
N CYS A 23 -21.26 20.79 23.11
CA CYS A 23 -21.78 19.41 23.11
C CYS A 23 -21.21 18.61 21.95
N LEU A 24 -21.12 19.18 20.74
CA LEU A 24 -20.56 18.52 19.57
C LEU A 24 -19.06 18.22 19.76
N ASN A 25 -18.27 19.19 20.25
CA ASN A 25 -16.87 19.00 20.59
C ASN A 25 -16.68 17.90 21.63
N PHE A 26 -17.52 17.85 22.64
CA PHE A 26 -17.49 16.83 23.68
C PHE A 26 -17.75 15.44 23.09
N VAL A 27 -18.75 15.29 22.24
CA VAL A 27 -19.03 14.01 21.53
C VAL A 27 -17.86 13.60 20.64
N VAL A 28 -17.26 14.53 19.90
CA VAL A 28 -16.07 14.26 19.07
C VAL A 28 -14.89 13.87 19.95
N ALA A 29 -14.66 14.54 21.07
CA ALA A 29 -13.60 14.18 22.02
C ALA A 29 -13.77 12.76 22.59
N LEU A 30 -15.00 12.39 22.99
CA LEU A 30 -15.32 11.03 23.43
C LEU A 30 -15.07 10.00 22.32
N THR A 31 -15.43 10.34 21.08
CA THR A 31 -15.16 9.48 19.93
C THR A 31 -13.65 9.24 19.74
N ILE A 32 -12.85 10.31 19.88
CA ILE A 32 -11.38 10.21 19.76
C ILE A 32 -10.80 9.32 20.89
N ILE A 33 -11.28 9.49 22.12
CA ILE A 33 -10.77 8.76 23.29
C ILE A 33 -11.15 7.27 23.21
N PHE A 34 -12.41 6.96 22.94
CA PHE A 34 -12.93 5.61 23.12
C PHE A 34 -13.01 4.78 21.84
N LEU A 35 -13.22 5.41 20.68
CA LEU A 35 -13.40 4.68 19.41
C LEU A 35 -12.15 4.69 18.52
N GLU A 36 -11.28 5.67 18.66
CA GLU A 36 -10.06 5.76 17.88
C GLU A 36 -8.85 5.25 18.69
N ARG A 37 -8.30 4.11 18.27
CA ARG A 37 -7.09 3.54 18.89
C ARG A 37 -5.85 4.32 18.45
N ARG A 38 -5.64 5.50 19.05
CA ARG A 38 -4.44 6.33 18.84
C ARG A 38 -3.45 6.20 19.98
N ASN A 39 -2.21 6.64 19.73
CA ASN A 39 -1.29 6.86 20.85
C ASN A 39 -1.78 8.04 21.72
N PRO A 40 -1.47 8.04 23.04
CA PRO A 40 -1.94 9.07 23.96
C PRO A 40 -1.59 10.49 23.54
N SER A 41 -0.37 10.70 22.99
CA SER A 41 0.09 12.03 22.57
C SER A 41 -0.75 12.60 21.43
N ALA A 42 -1.10 11.77 20.42
CA ALA A 42 -1.98 12.19 19.33
C ALA A 42 -3.42 12.45 19.82
N THR A 43 -3.92 11.65 20.77
CA THR A 43 -5.22 11.85 21.39
C THR A 43 -5.28 13.19 22.10
N LEU A 44 -4.30 13.50 22.95
CA LEU A 44 -4.19 14.77 23.66
C LEU A 44 -4.08 15.95 22.69
N ALA A 45 -3.26 15.85 21.64
CA ALA A 45 -3.13 16.90 20.65
C ALA A 45 -4.47 17.24 19.98
N TRP A 46 -5.27 16.23 19.61
CA TRP A 46 -6.59 16.43 19.02
C TRP A 46 -7.59 17.05 20.01
N ILE A 47 -7.58 16.61 21.26
CA ILE A 47 -8.42 17.19 22.31
C ILE A 47 -8.07 18.67 22.51
N MET A 48 -6.79 19.02 22.56
CA MET A 48 -6.35 20.41 22.66
C MET A 48 -6.80 21.25 21.46
N ILE A 49 -6.69 20.72 20.23
CA ILE A 49 -7.18 21.42 19.03
C ILE A 49 -8.68 21.69 19.11
N LEU A 50 -9.48 20.71 19.57
CA LEU A 50 -10.92 20.86 19.72
C LEU A 50 -11.30 21.89 20.80
N ILE A 51 -10.53 21.99 21.88
CA ILE A 51 -10.75 22.97 22.96
C ILE A 51 -10.34 24.36 22.51
N LEU A 52 -9.16 24.53 21.92
CA LEU A 52 -8.61 25.83 21.53
C LEU A 52 -9.29 26.43 20.29
N LEU A 53 -9.73 25.57 19.36
CA LEU A 53 -10.33 25.95 18.07
C LEU A 53 -11.67 25.24 17.88
N PRO A 54 -12.71 25.52 18.66
CA PRO A 54 -13.89 24.65 18.72
C PRO A 54 -14.64 24.49 17.38
N VAL A 55 -14.68 25.50 16.53
CA VAL A 55 -15.28 25.41 15.19
C VAL A 55 -14.31 24.80 14.18
N PHE A 56 -13.13 25.39 14.09
CA PHE A 56 -12.10 24.96 13.13
C PHE A 56 -11.53 23.60 13.49
N GLY A 57 -11.43 23.26 14.78
CA GLY A 57 -10.93 21.97 15.25
C GLY A 57 -11.77 20.80 14.74
N ILE A 58 -13.10 20.92 14.75
CA ILE A 58 -14.00 19.90 14.18
C ILE A 58 -13.75 19.76 12.67
N ILE A 59 -13.66 20.87 11.96
CA ILE A 59 -13.39 20.87 10.52
C ILE A 59 -12.05 20.17 10.24
N ILE A 60 -10.98 20.60 10.90
CA ILE A 60 -9.65 20.00 10.75
C ILE A 60 -9.68 18.52 11.11
N TYR A 61 -10.40 18.14 12.17
CA TYR A 61 -10.54 16.75 12.58
C TYR A 61 -11.25 15.88 11.54
N ILE A 62 -12.32 16.37 10.92
CA ILE A 62 -13.05 15.65 9.85
C ILE A 62 -12.13 15.39 8.65
N PHE A 63 -11.24 16.34 8.32
CA PHE A 63 -10.34 16.22 7.16
C PHE A 63 -9.07 15.42 7.44
N LEU A 64 -8.44 15.65 8.59
CA LEU A 64 -7.12 15.12 8.91
C LEU A 64 -7.16 14.09 10.05
N GLY A 65 -8.18 14.18 10.88
CA GLY A 65 -8.25 13.46 12.15
C GLY A 65 -8.82 12.04 12.06
N GLN A 66 -9.64 11.72 11.09
CA GLN A 66 -10.33 10.42 11.07
C GLN A 66 -9.36 9.24 10.86
N ASN A 67 -9.34 8.32 11.83
CA ASN A 67 -8.53 7.10 11.78
C ASN A 67 -9.40 5.85 12.03
N PHE A 68 -10.47 5.71 11.25
CA PHE A 68 -11.33 4.53 11.35
C PHE A 68 -10.73 3.37 10.55
N THR A 69 -10.52 2.25 11.22
CA THR A 69 -10.19 1.00 10.54
C THR A 69 -11.30 0.64 9.55
N LYS A 70 -10.94 0.43 8.30
CA LYS A 70 -11.87 0.13 7.21
C LYS A 70 -11.94 -1.39 6.95
N ALA A 71 -12.13 -2.18 7.99
CA ALA A 71 -12.13 -3.65 7.94
C ALA A 71 -13.02 -4.27 6.81
N LYS A 72 -13.94 -3.47 6.27
CA LYS A 72 -14.81 -3.92 5.17
C LYS A 72 -14.34 -3.48 3.78
N MET A 73 -13.19 -2.79 3.67
CA MET A 73 -12.71 -2.27 2.38
C MET A 73 -12.34 -3.38 1.39
N PHE A 74 -11.60 -4.36 1.87
CA PHE A 74 -11.05 -5.41 1.03
C PHE A 74 -11.65 -6.76 1.41
N ARG A 75 -12.87 -7.01 0.91
CA ARG A 75 -13.60 -8.25 1.24
C ARG A 75 -13.26 -9.36 0.27
N MET A 76 -12.86 -10.48 0.81
CA MET A 76 -12.85 -11.76 0.14
C MET A 76 -14.21 -12.46 0.31
N SER A 77 -14.62 -13.23 -0.67
CA SER A 77 -15.74 -14.17 -0.54
C SER A 77 -15.39 -15.27 0.47
N LYS A 78 -16.40 -15.97 0.96
CA LYS A 78 -16.17 -17.09 1.91
C LYS A 78 -15.30 -18.19 1.30
N SER A 79 -15.49 -18.50 0.02
CA SER A 79 -14.69 -19.48 -0.71
C SER A 79 -13.23 -19.05 -0.87
N GLU A 80 -13.00 -17.79 -1.24
CA GLU A 80 -11.64 -17.21 -1.35
C GLU A 80 -10.92 -17.24 0.00
N GLN A 81 -11.61 -16.83 1.08
CA GLN A 81 -11.06 -16.88 2.43
C GLN A 81 -10.71 -18.31 2.84
N MET A 82 -11.57 -19.27 2.54
CA MET A 82 -11.36 -20.68 2.92
C MET A 82 -10.10 -21.24 2.25
N VAL A 83 -9.90 -21.01 0.95
CA VAL A 83 -8.71 -21.51 0.24
C VAL A 83 -7.43 -20.83 0.75
N THR A 84 -7.42 -19.50 0.90
CA THR A 84 -6.29 -18.77 1.43
C THR A 84 -5.95 -19.22 2.86
N THR A 85 -6.97 -19.35 3.71
CA THR A 85 -6.79 -19.79 5.10
C THR A 85 -6.26 -21.22 5.17
N ASN A 86 -6.79 -22.16 4.38
CA ASN A 86 -6.32 -23.54 4.37
C ASN A 86 -4.85 -23.64 3.93
N SER A 87 -4.44 -22.87 2.92
CA SER A 87 -3.04 -22.84 2.47
C SER A 87 -2.11 -22.32 3.58
N LEU A 88 -2.52 -21.26 4.28
CA LEU A 88 -1.78 -20.73 5.42
C LEU A 88 -1.72 -21.72 6.58
N LEU A 89 -2.85 -22.37 6.93
CA LEU A 89 -2.89 -23.37 8.00
C LEU A 89 -2.00 -24.57 7.71
N ASN A 90 -1.94 -25.04 6.47
CA ASN A 90 -1.07 -26.14 6.07
C ASN A 90 0.42 -25.76 6.22
N GLN A 91 0.80 -24.54 5.78
CA GLN A 91 2.15 -24.05 6.01
C GLN A 91 2.48 -23.93 7.49
N LYS A 92 1.56 -23.35 8.27
CA LYS A 92 1.74 -23.22 9.72
C LYS A 92 1.96 -24.57 10.39
N LYS A 93 1.12 -25.55 10.09
CA LYS A 93 1.24 -26.90 10.62
C LYS A 93 2.62 -27.51 10.34
N ALA A 94 3.08 -27.43 9.09
CA ALA A 94 4.40 -27.93 8.71
C ALA A 94 5.54 -27.21 9.47
N MET A 95 5.41 -25.89 9.68
CA MET A 95 6.38 -25.08 10.44
C MET A 95 6.39 -25.49 11.92
N ASP A 96 5.22 -25.67 12.55
CA ASP A 96 5.09 -26.06 13.96
C ASP A 96 5.60 -27.50 14.20
N GLU A 97 5.40 -28.40 13.24
CA GLU A 97 5.89 -29.79 13.28
C GLU A 97 7.37 -29.94 12.89
N GLY A 98 8.04 -28.84 12.48
CA GLY A 98 9.43 -28.88 12.03
C GLY A 98 9.66 -29.60 10.71
N THR A 99 8.61 -29.90 9.96
CA THR A 99 8.66 -30.57 8.65
C THR A 99 8.67 -29.60 7.48
N PHE A 100 8.62 -28.29 7.74
CA PHE A 100 8.55 -27.28 6.72
C PHE A 100 9.85 -27.20 5.90
N ASP A 101 9.70 -27.30 4.57
CA ASP A 101 10.82 -27.25 3.61
C ASP A 101 11.14 -25.79 3.24
N TYR A 102 12.15 -25.21 3.89
CA TYR A 102 12.71 -23.91 3.53
C TYR A 102 13.52 -23.97 2.25
N ALA A 103 13.55 -22.90 1.46
CA ALA A 103 14.28 -22.83 0.19
C ALA A 103 15.79 -23.13 0.32
N SER A 104 16.38 -22.88 1.48
CA SER A 104 17.78 -23.16 1.75
C SER A 104 18.04 -23.27 3.27
N LYS A 105 19.23 -23.82 3.64
CA LYS A 105 19.70 -23.83 5.01
C LYS A 105 19.87 -22.41 5.56
N GLU A 106 20.30 -21.47 4.73
CA GLU A 106 20.40 -20.04 5.11
C GLU A 106 19.01 -19.44 5.32
N GLY A 107 18.02 -19.75 4.46
CA GLY A 107 16.63 -19.34 4.65
C GLY A 107 16.02 -19.88 5.95
N ALA A 108 16.39 -21.10 6.35
CA ALA A 108 15.93 -21.71 7.61
C ALA A 108 16.42 -20.98 8.86
N LYS A 109 17.55 -20.24 8.79
CA LYS A 109 18.02 -19.38 9.90
C LYS A 109 17.06 -18.25 10.22
N TRP A 110 16.20 -17.86 9.26
CA TRP A 110 15.20 -16.81 9.38
C TRP A 110 13.80 -17.33 9.73
N LYS A 111 13.70 -18.59 10.16
CA LYS A 111 12.41 -19.23 10.49
C LYS A 111 11.54 -18.37 11.42
N ASP A 112 12.13 -17.68 12.39
CA ASP A 112 11.39 -16.83 13.33
C ASP A 112 10.77 -15.60 12.67
N LEU A 113 11.43 -15.02 11.66
CA LEU A 113 10.89 -13.94 10.85
C LEU A 113 9.80 -14.46 9.92
N VAL A 114 10.04 -15.62 9.28
CA VAL A 114 9.06 -16.27 8.39
C VAL A 114 7.78 -16.59 9.17
N MET A 115 7.91 -17.20 10.34
CA MET A 115 6.77 -17.53 11.20
C MET A 115 6.05 -16.27 11.71
N PHE A 116 6.81 -15.23 12.07
CA PHE A 116 6.23 -13.96 12.49
C PHE A 116 5.38 -13.33 11.39
N ASN A 117 5.92 -13.18 10.18
CA ASN A 117 5.19 -12.62 9.04
C ASN A 117 3.98 -13.46 8.67
N HIS A 118 4.10 -14.79 8.75
CA HIS A 118 3.00 -15.71 8.52
C HIS A 118 1.86 -15.48 9.53
N ASN A 119 2.16 -15.46 10.84
CA ASN A 119 1.16 -15.35 11.90
C ASN A 119 0.57 -13.94 12.04
N TYR A 120 1.40 -12.90 11.84
CA TYR A 120 0.99 -11.53 12.06
C TYR A 120 0.39 -10.86 10.84
N ALA A 121 0.95 -11.12 9.66
CA ALA A 121 0.58 -10.49 8.40
C ALA A 121 -0.14 -11.45 7.41
N ALA A 122 -0.37 -12.71 7.78
CA ALA A 122 -0.87 -13.74 6.88
C ALA A 122 -0.05 -13.84 5.57
N ALA A 123 1.26 -13.61 5.66
CA ALA A 123 2.16 -13.63 4.52
C ALA A 123 2.57 -15.06 4.20
N TYR A 124 2.12 -15.57 3.04
CA TYR A 124 2.46 -16.90 2.56
C TYR A 124 3.95 -16.97 2.18
N TYR A 125 4.62 -18.07 2.53
CA TYR A 125 6.02 -18.28 2.15
C TYR A 125 6.09 -18.98 0.81
N THR A 126 6.75 -18.37 -0.16
CA THR A 126 7.03 -18.94 -1.49
C THR A 126 8.53 -19.15 -1.64
N LYS A 127 8.97 -20.13 -2.43
CA LYS A 127 10.39 -20.50 -2.52
C LYS A 127 10.96 -20.60 -3.93
N ASP A 128 10.12 -20.67 -4.92
CA ASP A 128 10.54 -20.90 -6.29
C ASP A 128 10.33 -19.64 -7.15
N ASN A 129 10.95 -18.52 -6.73
CA ASN A 129 10.83 -17.27 -7.45
C ASN A 129 12.15 -16.90 -8.13
N GLU A 130 12.07 -16.43 -9.37
CA GLU A 130 13.13 -15.70 -10.05
C GLU A 130 12.94 -14.21 -9.82
N VAL A 131 14.01 -13.51 -9.42
CA VAL A 131 13.94 -12.10 -9.01
C VAL A 131 15.03 -11.30 -9.68
N GLU A 132 14.63 -10.27 -10.44
CA GLU A 132 15.51 -9.23 -10.93
C GLU A 132 15.33 -7.96 -10.10
N ILE A 133 16.43 -7.31 -9.71
CA ILE A 133 16.43 -6.10 -8.88
C ILE A 133 16.91 -4.93 -9.74
N PHE A 134 16.11 -3.87 -9.81
CA PHE A 134 16.44 -2.65 -10.53
C PHE A 134 16.64 -1.50 -9.55
N SER A 135 17.73 -0.74 -9.72
CA SER A 135 18.00 0.50 -8.99
C SER A 135 18.00 1.75 -9.88
N ASP A 136 18.00 1.58 -11.19
CA ASP A 136 17.86 2.65 -12.20
C ASP A 136 16.51 2.56 -12.90
N GLY A 137 15.77 3.67 -12.92
CA GLY A 137 14.44 3.70 -13.52
C GLY A 137 14.45 3.49 -15.04
N ARG A 138 15.54 3.83 -15.76
CA ARG A 138 15.62 3.63 -17.21
C ARG A 138 15.77 2.16 -17.55
N GLU A 139 16.59 1.43 -16.82
CA GLU A 139 16.76 -0.02 -16.98
C GLU A 139 15.46 -0.75 -16.62
N PHE A 140 14.86 -0.37 -15.48
CA PHE A 140 13.58 -0.89 -15.04
C PHE A 140 12.49 -0.71 -16.09
N PHE A 141 12.24 0.51 -16.55
CA PHE A 141 11.14 0.77 -17.48
C PHE A 141 11.41 0.21 -18.90
N LYS A 142 12.65 0.04 -19.29
CA LYS A 142 12.96 -0.69 -20.53
C LYS A 142 12.45 -2.12 -20.43
N LYS A 143 12.83 -2.85 -19.38
CA LYS A 143 12.39 -4.23 -19.15
C LYS A 143 10.87 -4.34 -18.97
N TYR A 144 10.30 -3.38 -18.22
CA TYR A 144 8.86 -3.29 -17.95
C TYR A 144 8.04 -3.16 -19.24
N VAL A 145 8.44 -2.27 -20.15
CA VAL A 145 7.77 -2.09 -21.46
C VAL A 145 7.95 -3.32 -22.35
N ASP A 146 9.14 -3.91 -22.36
CA ASP A 146 9.38 -5.15 -23.13
C ASP A 146 8.45 -6.30 -22.66
N ASP A 147 8.19 -6.42 -21.36
CA ASP A 147 7.28 -7.44 -20.84
C ASP A 147 5.80 -7.08 -21.11
N ILE A 148 5.41 -5.80 -21.03
CA ILE A 148 4.07 -5.33 -21.45
C ILE A 148 3.80 -5.72 -22.90
N ARG A 149 4.74 -5.43 -23.81
CA ARG A 149 4.60 -5.75 -25.25
C ARG A 149 4.45 -7.25 -25.52
N LYS A 150 5.04 -8.09 -24.68
CA LYS A 150 4.95 -9.56 -24.77
C LYS A 150 3.68 -10.16 -24.19
N ALA A 151 2.91 -9.39 -23.44
CA ALA A 151 1.67 -9.84 -22.80
C ALA A 151 0.68 -10.42 -23.82
N LYS A 152 0.01 -11.51 -23.43
CA LYS A 152 -0.94 -12.24 -24.30
C LYS A 152 -2.35 -12.36 -23.72
N LYS A 153 -2.49 -12.29 -22.37
CA LYS A 153 -3.77 -12.54 -21.69
C LYS A 153 -4.23 -11.34 -20.90
N SER A 154 -3.43 -10.84 -19.98
CA SER A 154 -3.84 -9.79 -19.06
C SER A 154 -2.68 -8.92 -18.58
N ILE A 155 -2.96 -7.65 -18.37
CA ILE A 155 -2.05 -6.68 -17.75
C ILE A 155 -2.85 -5.95 -16.65
N LYS A 156 -2.38 -6.04 -15.42
CA LYS A 156 -2.95 -5.37 -14.26
C LYS A 156 -1.91 -4.41 -13.72
N VAL A 157 -2.19 -3.11 -13.76
CA VAL A 157 -1.24 -2.04 -13.40
C VAL A 157 -1.79 -1.20 -12.27
N GLN A 158 -1.02 -1.01 -11.22
CA GLN A 158 -1.38 -0.18 -10.06
C GLN A 158 -0.22 0.73 -9.67
N TYR A 159 -0.47 2.05 -9.64
CA TYR A 159 0.52 3.03 -9.23
C TYR A 159 -0.09 4.12 -8.34
N PHE A 160 0.71 4.64 -7.42
CA PHE A 160 0.36 5.82 -6.64
C PHE A 160 0.44 7.09 -7.52
N ILE A 161 1.54 7.29 -8.23
CA ILE A 161 1.72 8.44 -9.12
C ILE A 161 1.79 7.97 -10.57
N VAL A 162 0.86 8.50 -11.38
CA VAL A 162 0.93 8.44 -12.83
C VAL A 162 0.75 9.87 -13.36
N LYS A 163 1.80 10.45 -13.93
CA LYS A 163 1.73 11.80 -14.47
C LYS A 163 1.42 11.81 -15.95
N SER A 164 0.62 12.79 -16.39
CA SER A 164 0.36 13.04 -17.81
C SER A 164 1.51 13.82 -18.46
N ASP A 165 2.77 13.48 -18.14
CA ASP A 165 3.95 13.97 -18.85
C ASP A 165 4.27 13.05 -20.06
N PHE A 166 5.36 13.34 -20.77
CA PHE A 166 5.72 12.56 -21.95
C PHE A 166 5.91 11.08 -21.63
N PHE A 167 6.46 10.78 -20.43
CA PHE A 167 6.75 9.41 -20.04
C PHE A 167 5.48 8.65 -19.60
N GLY A 168 4.61 9.29 -18.81
CA GLY A 168 3.33 8.67 -18.45
C GLY A 168 2.42 8.45 -19.65
N LYS A 169 2.45 9.35 -20.66
CA LYS A 169 1.76 9.15 -21.94
C LYS A 169 2.36 7.97 -22.71
N TYR A 170 3.68 7.82 -22.73
CA TYR A 170 4.35 6.71 -23.38
C TYR A 170 3.87 5.37 -22.79
N ILE A 171 3.89 5.23 -21.45
CA ILE A 171 3.40 4.01 -20.80
C ILE A 171 1.91 3.77 -21.09
N LEU A 172 1.08 4.84 -21.05
CA LEU A 172 -0.35 4.71 -21.37
C LEU A 172 -0.56 4.21 -22.80
N ASN A 173 0.21 4.70 -23.77
CA ASN A 173 0.10 4.26 -25.16
C ASN A 173 0.46 2.78 -25.32
N GLU A 174 1.47 2.26 -24.61
CA GLU A 174 1.79 0.82 -24.61
C GLU A 174 0.61 -0.02 -24.08
N LEU A 175 -0.09 0.49 -23.06
CA LEU A 175 -1.29 -0.18 -22.53
C LEU A 175 -2.47 -0.10 -23.49
N VAL A 176 -2.64 1.02 -24.21
CA VAL A 176 -3.65 1.19 -25.27
C VAL A 176 -3.43 0.18 -26.39
N GLU A 177 -2.20 0.06 -26.90
CA GLU A 177 -1.89 -0.89 -27.97
C GLU A 177 -2.18 -2.33 -27.53
N LYS A 178 -1.85 -2.71 -26.30
CA LYS A 178 -2.18 -4.04 -25.78
C LYS A 178 -3.69 -4.27 -25.63
N ALA A 179 -4.45 -3.25 -25.23
CA ALA A 179 -5.91 -3.33 -25.20
C ALA A 179 -6.51 -3.50 -26.60
N LYS A 180 -5.98 -2.78 -27.62
CA LYS A 180 -6.37 -2.96 -29.03
C LYS A 180 -6.08 -4.38 -29.55
N GLU A 181 -5.01 -5.02 -29.07
CA GLU A 181 -4.68 -6.42 -29.38
C GLU A 181 -5.62 -7.44 -28.68
N GLY A 182 -6.57 -6.98 -27.84
CA GLY A 182 -7.50 -7.84 -27.11
C GLY A 182 -6.97 -8.36 -25.78
N VAL A 183 -5.82 -7.87 -25.31
CA VAL A 183 -5.31 -8.18 -23.96
C VAL A 183 -6.18 -7.47 -22.93
N GLU A 184 -6.57 -8.18 -21.87
CA GLU A 184 -7.33 -7.60 -20.77
C GLU A 184 -6.47 -6.64 -19.94
N VAL A 185 -6.68 -5.33 -20.06
CA VAL A 185 -5.87 -4.32 -19.35
C VAL A 185 -6.69 -3.63 -18.26
N ARG A 186 -6.23 -3.72 -17.01
CA ARG A 186 -6.77 -3.00 -15.85
C ARG A 186 -5.74 -2.02 -15.31
N PHE A 187 -6.11 -0.74 -15.19
CA PHE A 187 -5.24 0.33 -14.74
C PHE A 187 -5.81 1.01 -13.49
N LEU A 188 -5.23 0.74 -12.33
CA LEU A 188 -5.60 1.31 -11.04
C LEU A 188 -4.63 2.42 -10.63
N MET A 189 -5.15 3.60 -10.33
CA MET A 189 -4.36 4.76 -9.94
C MET A 189 -4.89 5.37 -8.64
N ASP A 190 -4.01 5.92 -7.81
CA ASP A 190 -4.46 6.80 -6.72
C ASP A 190 -4.92 8.15 -7.27
N ALA A 191 -6.10 8.60 -6.88
CA ALA A 191 -6.70 9.80 -7.44
C ALA A 191 -5.93 11.09 -7.11
N LEU A 192 -5.24 11.14 -5.96
CA LEU A 192 -4.44 12.31 -5.57
C LEU A 192 -3.07 12.30 -6.26
N GLY A 193 -2.39 11.18 -6.24
CA GLY A 193 -1.07 11.02 -6.86
C GLY A 193 -1.12 11.14 -8.39
N SER A 194 -2.24 10.77 -8.99
CA SER A 194 -2.42 10.74 -10.45
C SER A 194 -3.40 11.80 -10.99
N ARG A 195 -3.61 12.89 -10.25
CA ARG A 195 -4.59 13.94 -10.60
C ARG A 195 -4.40 14.59 -11.98
N THR A 196 -3.23 14.45 -12.60
CA THR A 196 -2.96 14.95 -13.95
C THR A 196 -3.41 13.98 -15.05
N MET A 197 -3.68 12.71 -14.68
CA MET A 197 -4.24 11.70 -15.58
C MET A 197 -5.77 11.79 -15.54
N THR A 198 -6.31 12.70 -16.34
CA THR A 198 -7.76 12.99 -16.40
C THR A 198 -8.50 11.98 -17.26
N ALA A 199 -9.84 11.91 -17.12
CA ALA A 199 -10.69 11.05 -17.95
C ALA A 199 -10.48 11.32 -19.46
N GLY A 200 -10.33 12.59 -19.88
CA GLY A 200 -10.02 12.91 -21.28
C GLY A 200 -8.70 12.34 -21.79
N ARG A 201 -7.73 12.10 -20.89
CA ARG A 201 -6.46 11.42 -21.24
C ARG A 201 -6.60 9.91 -21.35
N LEU A 202 -7.59 9.34 -20.68
CA LEU A 202 -7.86 7.90 -20.62
C LEU A 202 -8.91 7.45 -21.62
N LYS A 203 -9.51 8.40 -22.37
CA LYS A 203 -10.59 8.12 -23.33
C LYS A 203 -10.19 7.08 -24.37
N GLU A 204 -9.04 7.26 -25.02
CA GLU A 204 -8.54 6.31 -26.02
C GLU A 204 -8.28 4.93 -25.40
N PHE A 205 -7.81 4.88 -24.15
CA PHE A 205 -7.60 3.63 -23.43
C PHE A 205 -8.91 2.87 -23.19
N GLU A 206 -9.99 3.58 -22.81
CA GLU A 206 -11.31 2.96 -22.65
C GLU A 206 -11.90 2.52 -23.99
N GLU A 207 -11.77 3.36 -25.04
CA GLU A 207 -12.21 3.03 -26.40
C GLU A 207 -11.49 1.81 -26.98
N ALA A 208 -10.23 1.57 -26.57
CA ALA A 208 -9.46 0.38 -26.90
C ALA A 208 -9.87 -0.88 -26.10
N GLY A 209 -10.82 -0.77 -25.16
CA GLY A 209 -11.25 -1.87 -24.30
C GLY A 209 -10.53 -1.98 -22.96
N GLY A 210 -9.60 -1.06 -22.66
CA GLY A 210 -8.95 -0.98 -21.37
C GLY A 210 -9.89 -0.49 -20.26
N LYS A 211 -9.68 -0.96 -19.04
CA LYS A 211 -10.47 -0.55 -17.87
C LYS A 211 -9.60 0.21 -16.89
N TYR A 212 -10.05 1.36 -16.38
CA TYR A 212 -9.34 2.04 -15.29
C TYR A 212 -10.22 2.30 -14.07
N ALA A 213 -9.58 2.46 -12.92
CA ALA A 213 -10.23 2.86 -11.69
C ALA A 213 -9.34 3.83 -10.91
N LEU A 214 -9.98 4.71 -10.13
CA LEU A 214 -9.31 5.65 -9.25
C LEU A 214 -9.52 5.24 -7.79
N PHE A 215 -8.45 5.07 -7.07
CA PHE A 215 -8.49 4.77 -5.63
C PHE A 215 -8.77 6.06 -4.85
N PHE A 216 -9.89 6.10 -4.12
CA PHE A 216 -10.40 7.28 -3.41
C PHE A 216 -10.51 8.54 -4.27
N PRO A 217 -11.34 8.53 -5.32
CA PRO A 217 -11.64 9.73 -6.10
C PRO A 217 -12.22 10.81 -5.18
N PRO A 218 -11.88 12.10 -5.39
CA PRO A 218 -12.46 13.18 -4.62
C PRO A 218 -13.97 13.24 -4.88
N ARG A 219 -14.76 13.28 -3.81
CA ARG A 219 -16.22 13.38 -3.89
C ARG A 219 -16.66 14.77 -4.40
N PHE A 220 -15.85 15.79 -4.11
CA PHE A 220 -15.98 17.15 -4.59
C PHE A 220 -14.66 17.58 -5.22
N LYS A 221 -14.71 18.37 -6.30
CA LYS A 221 -13.55 18.73 -7.15
C LYS A 221 -12.30 19.19 -6.38
N TYR A 222 -12.47 19.77 -5.18
CA TYR A 222 -11.40 20.33 -4.35
C TYR A 222 -11.34 19.76 -2.92
N LEU A 223 -12.25 18.85 -2.54
CA LEU A 223 -12.42 18.43 -1.16
C LEU A 223 -12.14 16.92 -1.03
N THR A 224 -10.96 16.57 -0.58
CA THR A 224 -10.58 15.18 -0.33
C THR A 224 -10.59 14.89 1.16
N LEU A 225 -11.71 14.32 1.66
CA LEU A 225 -11.91 13.96 3.07
C LEU A 225 -11.02 12.79 3.57
N LYS A 226 -10.19 12.21 2.69
CA LYS A 226 -9.41 11.00 2.98
C LYS A 226 -7.95 11.17 2.60
N LEU A 227 -7.33 12.28 3.01
CA LEU A 227 -5.93 12.57 2.72
C LEU A 227 -4.98 11.49 3.24
N ASN A 228 -5.31 10.91 4.41
CA ASN A 228 -4.49 9.88 5.05
C ASN A 228 -4.68 8.46 4.47
N TYR A 229 -5.71 8.25 3.63
CA TYR A 229 -5.99 6.94 3.02
C TYR A 229 -5.60 6.98 1.56
N ARG A 230 -4.32 6.73 1.26
CA ARG A 230 -3.81 6.68 -0.10
C ARG A 230 -3.25 5.32 -0.43
N ASN A 231 -3.42 4.90 -1.66
CA ASN A 231 -2.85 3.66 -2.13
C ASN A 231 -1.44 3.91 -2.68
N HIS A 232 -0.43 3.66 -1.85
CA HIS A 232 0.97 3.90 -2.20
C HIS A 232 1.65 2.70 -2.87
N ARG A 233 0.92 1.64 -3.19
CA ARG A 233 1.46 0.45 -3.86
C ARG A 233 1.82 0.74 -5.31
N LYS A 234 2.88 0.11 -5.78
CA LYS A 234 3.27 0.01 -7.17
C LYS A 234 3.33 -1.48 -7.46
N VAL A 235 2.35 -1.97 -8.20
CA VAL A 235 2.20 -3.38 -8.51
C VAL A 235 1.78 -3.51 -9.97
N THR A 236 2.46 -4.36 -10.70
CA THR A 236 2.02 -4.76 -12.04
C THR A 236 2.08 -6.27 -12.16
N ILE A 237 1.04 -6.87 -12.73
CA ILE A 237 0.97 -8.29 -13.02
C ILE A 237 0.73 -8.48 -14.51
N ILE A 238 1.55 -9.28 -15.17
CA ILE A 238 1.46 -9.58 -16.60
C ILE A 238 1.24 -11.08 -16.77
N ASP A 239 0.14 -11.43 -17.46
CA ASP A 239 -0.26 -12.81 -17.77
C ASP A 239 -0.31 -13.75 -16.55
N GLU A 240 -0.45 -13.19 -15.34
CA GLU A 240 -0.41 -13.90 -14.06
C GLU A 240 0.90 -14.65 -13.78
N LYS A 241 1.95 -14.32 -14.51
CA LYS A 241 3.27 -14.96 -14.45
C LYS A 241 4.39 -14.04 -14.02
N ILE A 242 4.32 -12.77 -14.43
CA ILE A 242 5.32 -11.76 -14.10
C ILE A 242 4.70 -10.75 -13.15
N GLY A 243 5.35 -10.51 -12.03
CA GLY A 243 4.97 -9.50 -11.05
C GLY A 243 6.03 -8.42 -10.93
N TYR A 244 5.61 -7.17 -10.81
CA TYR A 244 6.48 -6.04 -10.49
C TYR A 244 6.03 -5.37 -9.20
N THR A 245 6.98 -5.00 -8.33
CA THR A 245 6.71 -4.18 -7.15
C THR A 245 7.95 -3.43 -6.71
N GLY A 246 7.78 -2.22 -6.15
CA GLY A 246 8.90 -1.40 -5.69
C GLY A 246 8.57 0.07 -5.51
N GLY A 247 9.56 0.95 -5.64
CA GLY A 247 9.44 2.37 -5.34
C GLY A 247 9.20 3.28 -6.56
N PHE A 248 9.59 2.89 -7.79
CA PHE A 248 9.39 3.73 -8.97
C PHE A 248 7.90 3.97 -9.27
N ASN A 249 7.56 5.22 -9.60
CA ASN A 249 6.25 5.59 -10.13
C ASN A 249 6.35 5.96 -11.62
N VAL A 250 5.21 6.13 -12.29
CA VAL A 250 5.16 6.44 -13.72
C VAL A 250 5.18 7.96 -13.94
N ALA A 251 6.40 8.52 -13.96
CA ALA A 251 6.64 9.93 -14.27
C ALA A 251 8.11 10.14 -14.67
N LYS A 252 8.36 11.21 -15.42
CA LYS A 252 9.68 11.54 -15.99
C LYS A 252 10.81 11.71 -14.97
N GLU A 253 10.49 12.05 -13.73
CA GLU A 253 11.48 12.15 -12.66
C GLU A 253 12.15 10.82 -12.34
N TYR A 254 11.39 9.70 -12.40
CA TYR A 254 11.91 8.37 -12.07
C TYR A 254 12.85 7.79 -13.13
N ILE A 255 12.89 8.42 -14.32
CA ILE A 255 13.88 8.10 -15.37
C ILE A 255 14.98 9.17 -15.49
N GLY A 256 15.15 10.01 -14.46
CA GLY A 256 16.18 11.06 -14.41
C GLY A 256 15.96 12.23 -15.38
N LYS A 257 14.75 12.43 -15.90
CA LYS A 257 14.43 13.50 -16.88
C LYS A 257 13.84 14.76 -16.27
N LYS A 258 13.96 14.95 -14.95
CA LYS A 258 13.56 16.17 -14.26
C LYS A 258 14.79 16.84 -13.66
N LYS A 259 15.26 17.95 -14.27
CA LYS A 259 16.49 18.66 -13.91
C LYS A 259 16.64 18.93 -12.40
N LYS A 260 15.53 19.25 -11.71
CA LYS A 260 15.53 19.54 -10.26
C LYS A 260 15.99 18.36 -9.41
N PHE A 261 15.70 17.12 -9.82
CA PHE A 261 16.00 15.91 -9.04
C PHE A 261 17.21 15.14 -9.57
N GLY A 262 17.61 15.38 -10.84
CA GLY A 262 18.72 14.65 -11.45
C GLY A 262 18.45 13.15 -11.57
N TYR A 263 19.44 12.36 -11.21
CA TYR A 263 19.33 10.89 -11.14
C TYR A 263 18.44 10.50 -9.97
N TRP A 264 17.45 9.64 -10.24
CA TRP A 264 16.56 9.11 -9.21
C TRP A 264 16.88 7.64 -8.96
N ARG A 265 17.44 7.33 -7.80
CA ARG A 265 17.66 5.96 -7.36
C ARG A 265 16.47 5.49 -6.54
N ASP A 266 15.98 4.30 -6.82
CA ASP A 266 14.96 3.60 -6.04
C ASP A 266 15.18 2.09 -6.21
N THR A 267 14.38 1.25 -5.58
CA THR A 267 14.45 -0.19 -5.75
C THR A 267 13.13 -0.74 -6.26
N HIS A 268 13.20 -1.51 -7.34
CA HIS A 268 12.05 -2.19 -7.92
C HIS A 268 12.41 -3.64 -8.27
N LEU A 269 11.46 -4.53 -8.07
CA LEU A 269 11.62 -5.95 -8.32
C LEU A 269 10.78 -6.36 -9.52
N ARG A 270 11.33 -7.22 -10.36
CA ARG A 270 10.62 -8.09 -11.30
C ARG A 270 10.67 -9.50 -10.75
N ILE A 271 9.55 -10.18 -10.70
CA ILE A 271 9.39 -11.47 -10.05
C ILE A 271 8.69 -12.42 -11.05
N GLU A 272 9.22 -13.60 -11.24
CA GLU A 272 8.51 -14.74 -11.83
C GLU A 272 8.46 -15.87 -10.80
N GLY A 273 7.27 -16.44 -10.56
CA GLY A 273 7.06 -17.50 -9.57
C GLY A 273 5.86 -17.27 -8.66
N ASP A 274 5.78 -18.06 -7.61
CA ASP A 274 4.58 -18.13 -6.75
C ASP A 274 4.25 -16.84 -6.02
N ALA A 275 5.23 -15.99 -5.71
CA ALA A 275 4.99 -14.71 -5.06
C ALA A 275 4.16 -13.73 -5.92
N VAL A 276 4.09 -13.94 -7.24
CA VAL A 276 3.23 -13.17 -8.14
C VAL A 276 1.75 -13.32 -7.76
N ASN A 277 1.37 -14.46 -7.21
CA ASN A 277 0.01 -14.75 -6.77
C ASN A 277 -0.44 -13.82 -5.64
N ASP A 278 0.44 -13.60 -4.64
CA ASP A 278 0.14 -12.69 -3.53
C ASP A 278 -0.02 -11.24 -4.02
N LEU A 279 0.82 -10.82 -4.96
CA LEU A 279 0.69 -9.51 -5.60
C LEU A 279 -0.63 -9.40 -6.39
N ASN A 280 -1.01 -10.47 -7.11
CA ASN A 280 -2.24 -10.52 -7.89
C ASN A 280 -3.49 -10.47 -7.00
N ILE A 281 -3.51 -11.24 -5.92
CA ILE A 281 -4.59 -11.19 -4.91
C ILE A 281 -4.73 -9.76 -4.37
N ARG A 282 -3.61 -9.13 -4.01
CA ARG A 282 -3.64 -7.77 -3.47
C ARG A 282 -4.15 -6.76 -4.49
N PHE A 283 -3.70 -6.86 -5.75
CA PHE A 283 -4.22 -6.03 -6.83
C PHE A 283 -5.74 -6.19 -6.99
N LEU A 284 -6.22 -7.43 -7.06
CA LEU A 284 -7.65 -7.71 -7.28
C LEU A 284 -8.53 -7.20 -6.13
N LEU A 285 -8.06 -7.27 -4.89
CA LEU A 285 -8.77 -6.68 -3.75
C LEU A 285 -8.83 -5.15 -3.84
N ASP A 286 -7.72 -4.50 -4.21
CA ASP A 286 -7.67 -3.05 -4.41
C ASP A 286 -8.54 -2.62 -5.60
N TRP A 287 -8.53 -3.42 -6.69
CA TRP A 287 -9.37 -3.20 -7.88
C TRP A 287 -10.86 -3.28 -7.55
N ARG A 288 -11.31 -4.36 -6.91
CA ARG A 288 -12.71 -4.53 -6.48
C ARG A 288 -13.19 -3.34 -5.67
N PHE A 289 -12.34 -2.89 -4.74
CA PHE A 289 -12.67 -1.73 -3.90
C PHE A 289 -12.82 -0.44 -4.70
N ALA A 290 -11.93 -0.19 -5.66
CA ALA A 290 -11.90 1.06 -6.40
C ALA A 290 -12.90 1.10 -7.56
N SER A 291 -13.05 0.00 -8.29
CA SER A 291 -13.90 -0.08 -9.49
C SER A 291 -15.33 -0.52 -9.20
N HIS A 292 -15.57 -1.15 -8.02
CA HIS A 292 -16.82 -1.85 -7.70
C HIS A 292 -17.16 -3.02 -8.66
N GLU A 293 -16.22 -3.43 -9.51
CA GLU A 293 -16.35 -4.58 -10.39
C GLU A 293 -16.26 -5.88 -9.58
N LYS A 294 -17.17 -6.83 -9.84
CA LYS A 294 -17.09 -8.17 -9.27
C LYS A 294 -16.08 -8.98 -10.09
N VAL A 295 -14.88 -9.09 -9.59
CA VAL A 295 -13.83 -9.93 -10.18
C VAL A 295 -13.56 -11.09 -9.22
N ASP A 296 -13.62 -12.32 -9.70
CA ASP A 296 -13.32 -13.48 -8.89
C ASP A 296 -11.81 -13.63 -8.70
N ILE A 297 -11.41 -13.90 -7.47
CA ILE A 297 -10.07 -14.33 -7.15
C ILE A 297 -10.11 -15.86 -7.18
N GLU A 298 -9.45 -16.47 -8.15
CA GLU A 298 -9.37 -17.93 -8.24
C GLU A 298 -8.13 -18.44 -7.50
N PRO A 299 -8.20 -18.68 -6.18
CA PRO A 299 -7.02 -19.05 -5.41
C PRO A 299 -6.45 -20.41 -5.81
N VAL A 300 -7.28 -21.28 -6.39
CA VAL A 300 -6.85 -22.65 -6.76
C VAL A 300 -5.86 -22.67 -7.91
N LYS A 301 -5.88 -21.66 -8.80
CA LYS A 301 -4.87 -21.50 -9.86
C LYS A 301 -3.57 -20.93 -9.33
N LEU A 302 -3.58 -20.34 -8.14
CA LEU A 302 -2.51 -19.54 -7.60
C LEU A 302 -1.35 -20.35 -7.00
N PHE A 303 -1.50 -21.63 -6.75
CA PHE A 303 -0.51 -22.40 -5.97
C PHE A 303 0.01 -23.66 -6.70
N LYS A 304 -0.06 -23.69 -8.03
CA LYS A 304 0.63 -24.71 -8.83
C LYS A 304 1.75 -24.03 -9.64
N PRO A 305 3.00 -24.17 -9.24
CA PRO A 305 4.11 -23.65 -10.03
C PRO A 305 4.18 -24.38 -11.36
N ASP A 306 4.05 -23.65 -12.47
CA ASP A 306 4.23 -24.20 -13.82
C ASP A 306 5.71 -24.59 -14.07
N LYS A 307 6.64 -23.99 -13.32
CA LYS A 307 8.10 -24.26 -13.41
C LYS A 307 8.77 -23.92 -12.07
N VAL A 308 9.75 -24.74 -11.72
CA VAL A 308 10.68 -24.44 -10.63
C VAL A 308 11.72 -23.46 -11.18
N HIS A 309 11.70 -22.23 -10.69
CA HIS A 309 12.72 -21.23 -11.04
C HIS A 309 13.97 -21.49 -10.20
N LYS A 310 15.08 -21.76 -10.87
CA LYS A 310 16.37 -22.03 -10.22
C LYS A 310 17.30 -20.85 -10.44
N ASN A 311 17.87 -20.31 -9.37
CA ASN A 311 19.00 -19.39 -9.46
C ASN A 311 20.30 -20.15 -9.81
N GLU A 312 21.43 -19.45 -9.92
CA GLU A 312 22.75 -20.04 -10.20
C GLU A 312 23.14 -21.16 -9.21
N MET A 313 22.56 -21.17 -8.01
CA MET A 313 22.72 -22.23 -7.01
C MET A 313 21.67 -23.35 -7.15
N GLY A 314 20.87 -23.35 -8.23
CA GLY A 314 19.89 -24.38 -8.53
C GLY A 314 18.57 -24.30 -7.76
N ARG A 315 18.30 -23.20 -7.04
CA ARG A 315 17.07 -22.96 -6.27
C ARG A 315 16.54 -21.56 -6.50
N GLY A 316 15.21 -21.40 -6.44
CA GLY A 316 14.54 -20.11 -6.53
C GLY A 316 14.74 -19.27 -5.24
N ALA A 317 14.43 -17.98 -5.34
CA ALA A 317 14.42 -17.08 -4.19
C ALA A 317 13.19 -17.34 -3.30
N ALA A 318 13.41 -17.34 -1.98
CA ALA A 318 12.31 -17.38 -1.02
C ALA A 318 11.75 -15.98 -0.78
N MET A 319 10.42 -15.86 -0.74
CA MET A 319 9.75 -14.58 -0.58
C MET A 319 8.51 -14.69 0.30
N GLN A 320 8.21 -13.61 1.00
CA GLN A 320 6.91 -13.35 1.63
C GLN A 320 6.48 -11.94 1.27
N VAL A 321 5.26 -11.78 0.79
CA VAL A 321 4.67 -10.47 0.49
C VAL A 321 3.90 -9.99 1.71
N VAL A 322 4.39 -8.94 2.37
CA VAL A 322 3.74 -8.29 3.51
C VAL A 322 3.01 -7.03 3.04
N SER A 323 1.72 -6.96 3.29
CA SER A 323 0.90 -5.81 2.96
C SER A 323 0.32 -5.16 4.21
N SER A 324 0.31 -3.84 4.27
CA SER A 324 -0.40 -3.05 5.28
C SER A 324 -1.44 -2.16 4.63
N GLY A 325 -2.52 -1.87 5.35
CA GLY A 325 -3.58 -1.00 4.86
C GLY A 325 -4.50 -0.50 5.97
N PRO A 326 -5.46 0.37 5.65
CA PRO A 326 -6.41 0.90 6.63
C PRO A 326 -7.51 -0.08 6.99
N ASP A 327 -7.51 -1.28 6.43
CA ASP A 327 -8.47 -2.37 6.63
C ASP A 327 -8.19 -3.18 7.89
N THR A 328 -6.99 -3.07 8.46
CA THR A 328 -6.62 -3.70 9.72
C THR A 328 -6.19 -2.66 10.76
N ALA A 329 -6.23 -3.04 12.05
CA ALA A 329 -5.65 -2.24 13.13
C ALA A 329 -4.14 -2.51 13.31
N LYS A 330 -3.62 -3.49 12.57
CA LYS A 330 -2.21 -3.90 12.62
C LYS A 330 -1.36 -2.98 11.73
N GLN A 331 -0.09 -2.91 12.03
CA GLN A 331 0.93 -2.21 11.24
C GLN A 331 1.93 -3.26 10.74
N GLU A 332 1.49 -4.11 9.81
CA GLU A 332 2.17 -5.34 9.42
C GLU A 332 3.59 -5.09 8.91
N ILE A 333 3.77 -4.12 7.99
CA ILE A 333 5.08 -3.77 7.43
C ILE A 333 6.01 -3.22 8.53
N LYS A 334 5.50 -2.32 9.40
CA LYS A 334 6.29 -1.80 10.52
C LYS A 334 6.74 -2.93 11.45
N ALA A 335 5.82 -3.83 11.79
CA ALA A 335 6.13 -4.95 12.67
C ALA A 335 7.15 -5.92 12.05
N ALA A 336 7.08 -6.15 10.72
CA ALA A 336 8.08 -6.92 9.99
C ALA A 336 9.47 -6.27 10.05
N PHE A 337 9.57 -4.95 9.84
CA PHE A 337 10.83 -4.21 10.00
C PHE A 337 11.35 -4.28 11.43
N MET A 338 10.50 -4.10 12.45
CA MET A 338 10.92 -4.24 13.85
C MET A 338 11.43 -5.65 14.16
N LYS A 339 10.80 -6.69 13.58
CA LYS A 339 11.28 -8.07 13.73
C LYS A 339 12.64 -8.29 13.06
N ILE A 340 12.89 -7.69 11.90
CA ILE A 340 14.20 -7.71 11.22
C ILE A 340 15.25 -7.04 12.11
N ILE A 341 14.95 -5.84 12.63
CA ILE A 341 15.85 -5.09 13.52
C ILE A 341 16.20 -5.91 14.76
N ALA A 342 15.19 -6.51 15.42
CA ALA A 342 15.39 -7.34 16.61
C ALA A 342 16.21 -8.61 16.34
N ASN A 343 16.20 -9.12 15.10
CA ASN A 343 16.97 -10.31 14.72
C ASN A 343 18.37 -9.98 14.21
N ALA A 344 18.71 -8.71 14.01
CA ALA A 344 20.01 -8.29 13.50
C ALA A 344 21.13 -8.66 14.48
N LYS A 345 22.25 -9.24 13.95
CA LYS A 345 23.39 -9.70 14.76
C LYS A 345 24.70 -8.95 14.50
N LYS A 346 24.83 -8.33 13.32
CA LYS A 346 26.08 -7.69 12.91
C LYS A 346 25.90 -6.23 12.53
N TYR A 347 25.00 -5.96 11.60
CA TYR A 347 24.74 -4.61 11.08
C TYR A 347 23.32 -4.49 10.54
N ILE A 348 22.84 -3.26 10.48
CA ILE A 348 21.59 -2.86 9.85
C ILE A 348 21.90 -1.71 8.91
N TYR A 349 21.57 -1.86 7.62
CA TYR A 349 21.63 -0.78 6.63
C TYR A 349 20.21 -0.37 6.28
N ILE A 350 19.93 0.94 6.38
CA ILE A 350 18.62 1.52 6.06
C ILE A 350 18.84 2.57 4.97
N GLN A 351 18.09 2.43 3.87
CA GLN A 351 18.06 3.41 2.79
C GLN A 351 16.63 3.90 2.64
N THR A 352 16.40 5.18 2.87
CA THR A 352 15.07 5.80 2.76
C THR A 352 15.20 7.29 2.52
N PRO A 353 14.36 7.91 1.66
CA PRO A 353 14.31 9.37 1.51
C PRO A 353 13.55 10.04 2.67
N TYR A 354 12.91 9.27 3.56
CA TYR A 354 12.09 9.77 4.68
C TYR A 354 12.43 9.01 5.96
N PHE A 355 13.51 9.42 6.62
CA PHE A 355 13.91 8.81 7.90
C PHE A 355 13.15 9.45 9.06
N VAL A 356 11.83 9.27 9.07
CA VAL A 356 10.93 9.76 10.12
C VAL A 356 10.49 8.59 11.00
N LEU A 357 11.13 8.45 12.14
CA LEU A 357 10.91 7.34 13.06
C LEU A 357 9.85 7.71 14.11
N ASP A 358 8.97 6.77 14.41
CA ASP A 358 8.23 6.82 15.66
C ASP A 358 9.08 6.27 16.84
N GLU A 359 8.61 6.50 18.06
CA GLU A 359 9.38 6.13 19.27
C GLU A 359 9.73 4.64 19.31
N SER A 360 8.76 3.76 19.02
CA SER A 360 9.00 2.31 19.07
C SER A 360 10.03 1.83 18.05
N PHE A 361 10.07 2.44 16.88
CA PHE A 361 11.06 2.10 15.85
C PHE A 361 12.46 2.64 16.24
N LYS A 362 12.51 3.86 16.80
CA LYS A 362 13.74 4.46 17.33
C LYS A 362 14.31 3.60 18.46
N ASP A 363 13.47 3.17 19.41
CA ASP A 363 13.89 2.31 20.51
C ASP A 363 14.44 0.98 20.01
N ALA A 364 13.79 0.35 19.05
CA ALA A 364 14.26 -0.91 18.45
C ALA A 364 15.65 -0.75 17.82
N LEU A 365 15.90 0.33 17.08
CA LEU A 365 17.22 0.63 16.50
C LEU A 365 18.27 0.92 17.57
N THR A 366 17.90 1.67 18.61
CA THR A 366 18.79 1.99 19.73
C THR A 366 19.22 0.71 20.47
N ILE A 367 18.25 -0.17 20.76
CA ILE A 367 18.53 -1.45 21.41
C ILE A 367 19.46 -2.31 20.52
N ALA A 368 19.17 -2.41 19.22
CA ALA A 368 19.99 -3.18 18.30
C ALA A 368 21.43 -2.64 18.20
N ALA A 369 21.61 -1.31 18.15
CA ALA A 369 22.91 -0.67 18.11
C ALA A 369 23.75 -0.95 19.37
N HIS A 370 23.12 -0.92 20.54
CA HIS A 370 23.80 -1.20 21.83
C HIS A 370 23.97 -2.70 22.13
N SER A 371 23.29 -3.57 21.37
CA SER A 371 23.42 -5.03 21.49
C SER A 371 24.58 -5.62 20.66
N GLY A 372 25.51 -4.80 20.19
CA GLY A 372 26.69 -5.20 19.40
C GLY A 372 26.45 -5.22 17.88
N GLY A 373 25.29 -4.75 17.41
CA GLY A 373 25.02 -4.52 15.99
C GLY A 373 25.43 -3.11 15.56
N GLY A 374 26.28 -2.98 14.54
CA GLY A 374 26.55 -1.67 13.91
C GLY A 374 25.33 -1.19 13.14
N CYS A 375 24.77 -0.03 13.48
CA CYS A 375 23.71 0.61 12.73
C CYS A 375 24.30 1.75 11.88
N GLN A 376 24.03 1.74 10.56
CA GLN A 376 24.35 2.85 9.66
C GLN A 376 23.09 3.24 8.88
N GLY A 377 22.70 4.50 9.01
CA GLY A 377 21.65 5.12 8.20
C GLY A 377 22.27 5.96 7.07
N HIS A 378 21.79 5.82 5.88
CA HIS A 378 22.12 6.71 4.76
C HIS A 378 20.84 7.40 4.31
N ASP A 379 20.82 8.74 4.46
CA ASP A 379 19.85 9.60 3.77
C ASP A 379 20.29 9.74 2.32
N THR A 380 19.38 9.49 1.39
CA THR A 380 19.60 9.64 -0.07
C THR A 380 18.90 10.86 -0.61
#